data_8e9d27ffe8e441cb387f57c25274e089
#
_entry.id   8e9d27ffe8e441cb387f57c25274e089
#
_cell.length_a   1.000
_cell.length_b   1.000
_cell.length_c   1.000
_cell.angle_alpha   90.00
_cell.angle_beta   90.00
_cell.angle_gamma   90.00
#
_symmetry.space_group_name_H-M   'P 1'
#
loop_
_entity.id
_entity.type
_entity.pdbx_description
1 polymer ?
#
loop_
_entity_poly.entity_id
_entity_poly.type
_entity_poly.pdbx_seq_one_letter_code
_entity_poly.pdbx_strand_id
1 'polypeptide(L)'
;LELDIKWAIAGRNPSKLENVARNFSTNVEILVADADDEKGLKDICSRSKVVLSTAGPFHRYGSKLVAICIENDTHYVDITGENFWVKGLIEKHHKEAARRGIRIIPSCGFDSIPSDIGTFFAVRSLNKPVKRVDSFHSWKGEASGGTIETMFSMGDLNLGKDIRDPFLLNPEGSYTNEQKKLSSDVFKISKQKDLNAWSGPFVMAGANTRVVRRSEALLTERQESYGNNFTYQEYAFHKSWSKALLSTLGLGLLGLTLVSPLRKTVRSFLRKPGEGPSLEVQENGWFDCKYLV
;
A
#
# COMPACT_ATOMS: atom_id res chain seq x y z
N LEU A 1 2.73 -19.15 18.76
CA LEU A 1 3.70 -18.31 19.49
C LEU A 1 2.90 -17.11 20.03
N GLU A 2 2.52 -17.14 21.32
CA GLU A 2 2.11 -15.93 22.02
C GLU A 2 3.37 -15.08 22.21
N LEU A 3 3.46 -14.01 21.44
CA LEU A 3 4.49 -13.00 21.63
C LEU A 3 4.02 -12.07 22.74
N ASP A 4 4.72 -12.01 23.85
CA ASP A 4 4.51 -11.00 24.91
C ASP A 4 5.00 -9.63 24.39
N ILE A 5 4.15 -8.99 23.56
CA ILE A 5 4.45 -7.68 22.98
C ILE A 5 3.77 -6.61 23.82
N LYS A 6 4.55 -5.72 24.39
CA LYS A 6 4.05 -4.48 25.00
C LYS A 6 3.69 -3.50 23.87
N TRP A 7 2.48 -3.00 23.88
CA TRP A 7 1.97 -2.10 22.87
C TRP A 7 1.07 -1.01 23.44
N ALA A 8 0.95 0.08 22.74
CA ALA A 8 0.08 1.21 23.05
C ALA A 8 -0.69 1.63 21.81
N ILE A 9 -1.80 2.34 21.99
CA ILE A 9 -2.49 3.02 20.90
C ILE A 9 -2.30 4.52 21.02
N ALA A 10 -2.09 5.17 19.87
CA ALA A 10 -1.86 6.61 19.81
C ALA A 10 -2.80 7.30 18.82
N GLY A 11 -3.14 8.54 19.09
CA GLY A 11 -3.95 9.37 18.19
C GLY A 11 -4.41 10.67 18.84
N ARG A 12 -5.08 11.52 18.05
CA ARG A 12 -5.46 12.87 18.47
C ARG A 12 -6.73 12.97 19.32
N ASN A 13 -7.56 11.94 19.33
CA ASN A 13 -8.88 11.98 20.01
C ASN A 13 -8.94 10.96 21.14
N PRO A 14 -8.85 11.39 22.42
CA PRO A 14 -8.85 10.51 23.58
C PRO A 14 -10.08 9.60 23.65
N SER A 15 -11.27 10.16 23.46
CA SER A 15 -12.51 9.38 23.58
C SER A 15 -12.63 8.27 22.51
N LYS A 16 -12.11 8.51 21.29
CA LYS A 16 -12.04 7.45 20.27
C LYS A 16 -11.04 6.38 20.64
N LEU A 17 -9.88 6.75 21.18
CA LEU A 17 -8.88 5.80 21.65
C LEU A 17 -9.41 4.94 22.80
N GLU A 18 -10.10 5.54 23.78
CA GLU A 18 -10.74 4.81 24.86
C GLU A 18 -11.79 3.81 24.35
N ASN A 19 -12.60 4.20 23.36
CA ASN A 19 -13.56 3.31 22.73
C ASN A 19 -12.89 2.13 22.02
N VAL A 20 -11.77 2.36 21.34
CA VAL A 20 -10.98 1.29 20.71
C VAL A 20 -10.36 0.39 21.79
N ALA A 21 -9.78 0.97 22.85
CA ALA A 21 -9.14 0.22 23.93
C ALA A 21 -10.11 -0.74 24.63
N ARG A 22 -11.39 -0.39 24.75
CA ARG A 22 -12.43 -1.26 25.35
C ARG A 22 -12.66 -2.57 24.58
N ASN A 23 -12.25 -2.65 23.32
CA ASN A 23 -12.39 -3.90 22.55
C ASN A 23 -11.29 -4.93 22.86
N PHE A 24 -10.30 -4.57 23.66
CA PHE A 24 -9.23 -5.48 24.05
C PHE A 24 -9.41 -5.99 25.46
N SER A 25 -9.06 -7.24 25.70
CA SER A 25 -9.10 -7.90 27.00
C SER A 25 -8.01 -7.46 27.98
N THR A 26 -6.99 -6.76 27.46
CA THR A 26 -5.85 -6.26 28.23
C THR A 26 -5.92 -4.75 28.39
N ASN A 27 -5.34 -4.23 29.47
CA ASN A 27 -5.21 -2.79 29.65
C ASN A 27 -4.18 -2.23 28.66
N VAL A 28 -4.64 -1.45 27.67
CA VAL A 28 -3.82 -0.87 26.61
C VAL A 28 -3.50 0.58 26.98
N GLU A 29 -2.23 0.94 26.94
CA GLU A 29 -1.80 2.32 27.17
C GLU A 29 -2.30 3.22 26.03
N ILE A 30 -2.84 4.39 26.40
CA ILE A 30 -3.33 5.40 25.45
C ILE A 30 -2.39 6.60 25.47
N LEU A 31 -1.86 6.96 24.30
CA LEU A 31 -1.00 8.11 24.07
C LEU A 31 -1.73 9.13 23.19
N VAL A 32 -1.83 10.37 23.65
CA VAL A 32 -2.56 11.40 22.90
C VAL A 32 -1.58 12.33 22.21
N ALA A 33 -1.59 12.35 20.89
CA ALA A 33 -0.83 13.29 20.07
C ALA A 33 -1.55 13.53 18.73
N ASP A 34 -1.47 14.75 18.22
CA ASP A 34 -1.83 15.09 16.85
C ASP A 34 -0.60 14.93 15.92
N ALA A 35 -0.83 14.79 14.61
CA ALA A 35 0.24 14.70 13.62
C ALA A 35 1.14 15.95 13.57
N ASP A 36 0.66 17.08 14.09
CA ASP A 36 1.42 18.32 14.19
C ASP A 36 2.06 18.55 15.56
N ASP A 37 1.72 17.76 16.56
CA ASP A 37 2.29 17.82 17.91
C ASP A 37 3.66 17.14 17.97
N GLU A 38 4.73 17.91 17.67
CA GLU A 38 6.10 17.41 17.66
C GLU A 38 6.53 16.81 19.00
N LYS A 39 6.12 17.43 20.12
CA LYS A 39 6.47 16.95 21.46
C LYS A 39 5.81 15.62 21.78
N GLY A 40 4.52 15.49 21.48
CA GLY A 40 3.79 14.23 21.67
C GLY A 40 4.32 13.12 20.76
N LEU A 41 4.64 13.43 19.50
CA LEU A 41 5.25 12.47 18.58
C LEU A 41 6.64 12.02 19.06
N LYS A 42 7.48 12.90 19.58
CA LYS A 42 8.78 12.55 20.18
C LYS A 42 8.62 11.65 21.41
N ASP A 43 7.65 11.93 22.27
CA ASP A 43 7.36 11.06 23.43
C ASP A 43 6.98 9.65 22.97
N ILE A 44 6.06 9.54 22.00
CA ILE A 44 5.66 8.25 21.41
C ILE A 44 6.86 7.49 20.84
N CYS A 45 7.67 8.15 20.00
CA CYS A 45 8.81 7.51 19.34
C CYS A 45 9.88 7.07 20.32
N SER A 46 10.28 7.93 21.30
CA SER A 46 11.32 7.61 22.27
C SER A 46 10.99 6.40 23.16
N ARG A 47 9.71 6.07 23.29
CA ARG A 47 9.20 4.94 24.09
C ARG A 47 8.91 3.69 23.25
N SER A 48 9.08 3.78 21.95
CA SER A 48 8.68 2.70 21.02
C SER A 48 9.87 2.16 20.23
N LYS A 49 9.96 0.85 20.07
CA LYS A 49 10.89 0.23 19.12
C LYS A 49 10.41 0.35 17.67
N VAL A 50 9.10 0.32 17.48
CA VAL A 50 8.46 0.45 16.17
C VAL A 50 7.14 1.20 16.30
N VAL A 51 6.87 2.10 15.38
CA VAL A 51 5.57 2.77 15.23
C VAL A 51 4.90 2.22 13.97
N LEU A 52 3.67 1.69 14.13
CA LEU A 52 2.79 1.32 13.03
C LEU A 52 1.75 2.44 12.87
N SER A 53 1.76 3.09 11.70
CA SER A 53 0.82 4.17 11.41
C SER A 53 -0.29 3.73 10.46
N THR A 54 -1.53 4.02 10.87
CA THR A 54 -2.72 3.92 10.02
C THR A 54 -3.37 5.29 9.76
N ALA A 55 -2.67 6.37 10.11
CA ALA A 55 -3.15 7.75 10.07
C ALA A 55 -2.99 8.38 8.68
N GLY A 56 -3.80 7.94 7.72
CA GLY A 56 -3.84 8.53 6.38
C GLY A 56 -4.80 9.75 6.27
N PRO A 57 -4.71 10.53 5.18
CA PRO A 57 -3.72 10.47 4.08
C PRO A 57 -2.28 10.73 4.54
N PHE A 58 -1.36 9.85 4.14
CA PHE A 58 0.01 9.85 4.67
C PHE A 58 0.83 11.05 4.18
N HIS A 59 0.60 11.53 2.94
CA HIS A 59 1.25 12.74 2.44
C HIS A 59 0.92 13.99 3.28
N ARG A 60 -0.22 13.99 4.00
CA ARG A 60 -0.60 15.10 4.89
C ARG A 60 -0.04 14.93 6.30
N TYR A 61 -0.04 13.72 6.83
CA TYR A 61 0.18 13.48 8.26
C TYR A 61 1.43 12.66 8.58
N GLY A 62 2.00 11.93 7.61
CA GLY A 62 3.05 10.94 7.86
C GLY A 62 4.48 11.51 7.94
N SER A 63 4.78 12.56 7.17
CA SER A 63 6.19 13.00 6.97
C SER A 63 6.89 13.40 8.26
N LYS A 64 6.22 14.13 9.16
CA LYS A 64 6.78 14.54 10.44
C LYS A 64 7.06 13.34 11.35
N LEU A 65 6.11 12.41 11.43
CA LEU A 65 6.24 11.19 12.23
C LEU A 65 7.43 10.35 11.76
N VAL A 66 7.60 10.15 10.43
CA VAL A 66 8.74 9.41 9.87
C VAL A 66 10.08 10.08 10.26
N ALA A 67 10.18 11.40 10.14
CA ALA A 67 11.39 12.13 10.53
C ALA A 67 11.71 11.93 12.02
N ILE A 68 10.71 12.06 12.89
CA ILE A 68 10.86 11.88 14.34
C ILE A 68 11.21 10.43 14.69
N CYS A 69 10.66 9.44 14.00
CA CYS A 69 11.05 8.03 14.17
C CYS A 69 12.55 7.85 13.91
N ILE A 70 13.08 8.44 12.83
CA ILE A 70 14.51 8.34 12.49
C ILE A 70 15.36 9.04 13.55
N GLU A 71 14.97 10.24 14.02
CA GLU A 71 15.66 10.99 15.06
C GLU A 71 15.76 10.25 16.39
N ASN A 72 14.75 9.41 16.70
CA ASN A 72 14.66 8.66 17.97
C ASN A 72 15.03 7.18 17.84
N ASP A 73 15.70 6.78 16.76
CA ASP A 73 16.10 5.40 16.48
C ASP A 73 14.94 4.39 16.53
N THR A 74 13.75 4.84 16.11
CA THR A 74 12.51 4.06 16.11
C THR A 74 12.19 3.59 14.70
N HIS A 75 11.87 2.32 14.53
CA HIS A 75 11.41 1.77 13.25
C HIS A 75 10.01 2.29 12.92
N TYR A 76 9.69 2.37 11.63
CA TYR A 76 8.40 2.83 11.15
C TYR A 76 7.82 1.88 10.12
N VAL A 77 6.52 1.60 10.23
CA VAL A 77 5.74 0.87 9.23
C VAL A 77 4.39 1.56 9.03
N ASP A 78 3.82 1.47 7.83
CA ASP A 78 2.50 2.00 7.53
C ASP A 78 1.76 1.17 6.48
N ILE A 79 0.54 1.59 6.16
CA ILE A 79 -0.34 0.94 5.19
C ILE A 79 -0.62 1.84 3.97
N THR A 80 0.32 2.72 3.60
CA THR A 80 0.12 3.67 2.51
C THR A 80 0.08 3.02 1.13
N GLY A 81 -0.74 3.58 0.22
CA GLY A 81 -0.68 3.35 -1.22
C GLY A 81 -0.14 4.58 -2.00
N GLU A 82 0.40 5.58 -1.32
CA GLU A 82 0.78 6.88 -1.85
C GLU A 82 2.25 6.88 -2.33
N ASN A 83 2.54 6.22 -3.44
CA ASN A 83 3.91 6.03 -3.96
C ASN A 83 4.68 7.33 -4.19
N PHE A 84 4.01 8.42 -4.58
CA PHE A 84 4.65 9.73 -4.74
C PHE A 84 5.22 10.25 -3.41
N TRP A 85 4.50 10.03 -2.31
CA TRP A 85 4.96 10.38 -0.97
C TRP A 85 6.10 9.46 -0.52
N VAL A 86 5.98 8.16 -0.76
CA VAL A 86 7.04 7.17 -0.48
C VAL A 86 8.34 7.51 -1.22
N LYS A 87 8.25 7.94 -2.50
CA LYS A 87 9.42 8.43 -3.25
C LYS A 87 10.10 9.59 -2.52
N GLY A 88 9.34 10.58 -2.09
CA GLY A 88 9.88 11.71 -1.32
C GLY A 88 10.53 11.29 0.01
N LEU A 89 9.98 10.28 0.70
CA LEU A 89 10.61 9.71 1.89
C LEU A 89 11.95 9.04 1.57
N ILE A 90 12.00 8.26 0.49
CA ILE A 90 13.24 7.60 0.04
C ILE A 90 14.31 8.63 -0.26
N GLU A 91 14.00 9.63 -1.08
CA GLU A 91 14.93 10.69 -1.47
C GLU A 91 15.49 11.46 -0.27
N LYS A 92 14.62 11.76 0.70
CA LYS A 92 14.99 12.57 1.86
C LYS A 92 15.67 11.79 2.97
N HIS A 93 15.24 10.56 3.24
CA HIS A 93 15.54 9.88 4.48
C HIS A 93 16.31 8.56 4.35
N HIS A 94 16.39 7.96 3.14
CA HIS A 94 16.99 6.64 2.96
C HIS A 94 18.41 6.53 3.52
N LYS A 95 19.28 7.49 3.17
CA LYS A 95 20.68 7.46 3.60
C LYS A 95 20.84 7.55 5.11
N GLU A 96 20.07 8.44 5.76
CA GLU A 96 20.14 8.61 7.20
C GLU A 96 19.55 7.43 7.95
N ALA A 97 18.41 6.91 7.51
CA ALA A 97 17.81 5.71 8.07
C ALA A 97 18.76 4.50 7.98
N ALA A 98 19.39 4.30 6.80
CA ALA A 98 20.38 3.25 6.59
C ALA A 98 21.60 3.40 7.52
N ARG A 99 22.15 4.61 7.65
CA ARG A 99 23.27 4.92 8.54
C ARG A 99 22.97 4.61 10.02
N ARG A 100 21.73 4.84 10.44
CA ARG A 100 21.26 4.56 11.82
C ARG A 100 20.77 3.12 12.01
N GLY A 101 20.66 2.30 10.95
CA GLY A 101 20.10 0.96 11.01
C GLY A 101 18.58 0.95 11.22
N ILE A 102 17.89 2.05 10.92
CA ILE A 102 16.44 2.18 11.08
C ILE A 102 15.70 1.69 9.86
N ARG A 103 14.66 0.90 10.08
CA ARG A 103 13.78 0.37 9.04
C ARG A 103 12.55 1.26 8.90
N ILE A 104 12.40 1.86 7.71
CA ILE A 104 11.21 2.61 7.31
C ILE A 104 10.56 1.81 6.19
N ILE A 105 9.45 1.13 6.49
CA ILE A 105 8.80 0.18 5.59
C ILE A 105 7.36 0.61 5.33
N PRO A 106 7.13 1.47 4.34
CA PRO A 106 5.78 1.83 3.92
C PRO A 106 5.07 0.68 3.21
N SER A 107 3.75 0.80 3.04
CA SER A 107 2.93 -0.16 2.30
C SER A 107 2.90 -1.57 2.89
N CYS A 108 2.99 -1.70 4.23
CA CYS A 108 2.88 -2.97 4.96
C CYS A 108 1.43 -3.40 5.22
N GLY A 109 0.44 -2.79 4.57
CA GLY A 109 -0.96 -3.14 4.72
C GLY A 109 -1.40 -4.29 3.85
N PHE A 110 -2.62 -4.76 4.10
CA PHE A 110 -3.28 -5.81 3.31
C PHE A 110 -3.30 -5.50 1.81
N ASP A 111 -3.39 -4.23 1.44
CA ASP A 111 -3.46 -3.82 0.03
C ASP A 111 -2.21 -4.22 -0.78
N SER A 112 -1.02 -4.23 -0.17
CA SER A 112 0.26 -4.47 -0.86
C SER A 112 0.96 -5.75 -0.43
N ILE A 113 0.79 -6.21 0.81
CA ILE A 113 1.46 -7.41 1.33
C ILE A 113 1.16 -8.67 0.51
N PRO A 114 -0.09 -8.98 0.11
CA PRO A 114 -0.33 -10.12 -0.77
C PRO A 114 0.45 -10.02 -2.08
N SER A 115 0.54 -8.85 -2.68
CA SER A 115 1.27 -8.64 -3.93
C SER A 115 2.77 -8.85 -3.76
N ASP A 116 3.37 -8.25 -2.74
CA ASP A 116 4.82 -8.26 -2.51
C ASP A 116 5.31 -9.58 -1.90
N ILE A 117 4.83 -9.90 -0.71
CA ILE A 117 5.24 -11.13 -0.01
C ILE A 117 4.70 -12.38 -0.71
N GLY A 118 3.50 -12.30 -1.31
CA GLY A 118 2.96 -13.39 -2.13
C GLY A 118 3.83 -13.68 -3.36
N THR A 119 4.33 -12.66 -4.04
CA THR A 119 5.29 -12.81 -5.14
C THR A 119 6.61 -13.41 -4.64
N PHE A 120 7.16 -12.89 -3.54
CA PHE A 120 8.36 -13.45 -2.91
C PHE A 120 8.18 -14.92 -2.61
N PHE A 121 7.10 -15.32 -1.96
CA PHE A 121 6.79 -16.70 -1.63
C PHE A 121 6.66 -17.58 -2.89
N ALA A 122 5.91 -17.11 -3.91
CA ALA A 122 5.73 -17.85 -5.16
C ALA A 122 7.05 -18.12 -5.89
N VAL A 123 7.90 -17.09 -6.00
CA VAL A 123 9.22 -17.21 -6.64
C VAL A 123 10.14 -18.14 -5.86
N ARG A 124 10.23 -17.97 -4.54
CA ARG A 124 11.10 -18.81 -3.68
C ARG A 124 10.67 -20.28 -3.66
N SER A 125 9.35 -20.54 -3.75
CA SER A 125 8.83 -21.90 -3.81
C SER A 125 9.26 -22.69 -5.06
N LEU A 126 9.60 -22.00 -6.15
CA LEU A 126 10.06 -22.64 -7.39
C LEU A 126 11.54 -23.02 -7.37
N ASN A 127 12.32 -22.42 -6.49
CA ASN A 127 13.78 -22.61 -6.36
C ASN A 127 14.53 -22.50 -7.70
N LYS A 128 14.12 -21.57 -8.56
CA LYS A 128 14.73 -21.28 -9.87
C LYS A 128 14.53 -19.81 -10.24
N PRO A 129 15.39 -19.23 -11.10
CA PRO A 129 15.20 -17.87 -11.58
C PRO A 129 13.89 -17.71 -12.33
N VAL A 130 13.20 -16.61 -12.06
CA VAL A 130 11.89 -16.26 -12.64
C VAL A 130 12.01 -14.98 -13.44
N LYS A 131 11.46 -14.95 -14.65
CA LYS A 131 11.44 -13.75 -15.50
C LYS A 131 10.20 -12.89 -15.29
N ARG A 132 9.08 -13.52 -14.95
CA ARG A 132 7.80 -12.83 -14.86
C ARG A 132 6.89 -13.47 -13.83
N VAL A 133 6.18 -12.61 -13.11
CA VAL A 133 5.04 -13.00 -12.30
C VAL A 133 3.85 -12.13 -12.70
N ASP A 134 2.74 -12.77 -13.00
CA ASP A 134 1.43 -12.13 -13.18
C ASP A 134 0.54 -12.53 -12.00
N SER A 135 0.07 -11.57 -11.20
CA SER A 135 -0.85 -11.82 -10.10
C SER A 135 -2.28 -11.40 -10.45
N PHE A 136 -3.24 -12.21 -10.01
CA PHE A 136 -4.66 -12.05 -10.31
C PHE A 136 -5.45 -12.02 -9.03
N HIS A 137 -6.13 -10.91 -8.78
CA HIS A 137 -6.81 -10.61 -7.55
C HIS A 137 -8.32 -10.64 -7.71
N SER A 138 -8.99 -11.28 -6.77
CA SER A 138 -10.44 -11.19 -6.61
C SER A 138 -10.79 -11.02 -5.14
N TRP A 139 -11.85 -10.27 -4.87
CA TRP A 139 -12.24 -9.94 -3.52
C TRP A 139 -13.74 -9.70 -3.41
N LYS A 140 -14.23 -9.80 -2.19
CA LYS A 140 -15.54 -9.34 -1.77
C LYS A 140 -15.34 -8.50 -0.51
N GLY A 141 -15.68 -7.23 -0.58
CA GLY A 141 -15.49 -6.27 0.50
C GLY A 141 -15.72 -4.85 0.00
N GLU A 142 -15.55 -3.89 0.89
CA GLU A 142 -15.77 -2.48 0.62
C GLU A 142 -14.62 -1.63 1.19
N ALA A 143 -14.37 -0.48 0.56
CA ALA A 143 -13.35 0.43 1.01
C ALA A 143 -13.74 1.16 2.30
N SER A 144 -12.76 1.38 3.18
CA SER A 144 -12.92 2.26 4.36
C SER A 144 -12.97 3.73 3.96
N GLY A 145 -13.53 4.57 4.84
CA GLY A 145 -13.52 6.03 4.64
C GLY A 145 -12.12 6.62 4.54
N GLY A 146 -11.12 6.01 5.20
CA GLY A 146 -9.71 6.40 5.07
C GLY A 146 -9.17 6.15 3.66
N THR A 147 -9.42 4.98 3.09
CA THR A 147 -9.05 4.64 1.70
C THR A 147 -9.70 5.60 0.70
N ILE A 148 -10.99 5.85 0.87
CA ILE A 148 -11.74 6.81 0.04
C ILE A 148 -11.13 8.21 0.15
N GLU A 149 -10.85 8.70 1.37
CA GLU A 149 -10.24 10.01 1.57
C GLU A 149 -8.88 10.12 0.89
N THR A 150 -8.04 9.10 0.99
CA THR A 150 -6.74 9.06 0.32
C THR A 150 -6.89 9.18 -1.19
N MET A 151 -7.77 8.40 -1.83
CA MET A 151 -8.01 8.48 -3.26
C MET A 151 -8.47 9.87 -3.71
N PHE A 152 -9.43 10.46 -3.00
CA PHE A 152 -9.94 11.79 -3.33
C PHE A 152 -8.92 12.90 -3.06
N SER A 153 -8.13 12.80 -1.98
CA SER A 153 -7.09 13.78 -1.66
C SER A 153 -5.94 13.78 -2.69
N MET A 154 -5.62 12.63 -3.26
CA MET A 154 -4.64 12.55 -4.36
C MET A 154 -5.15 13.27 -5.62
N GLY A 155 -6.44 13.27 -5.88
CA GLY A 155 -7.06 14.03 -6.96
C GLY A 155 -6.93 15.55 -6.81
N ASP A 156 -6.66 16.06 -5.59
CA ASP A 156 -6.40 17.48 -5.34
C ASP A 156 -4.95 17.90 -5.62
N LEU A 157 -4.04 16.93 -5.73
CA LEU A 157 -2.63 17.18 -5.94
C LEU A 157 -2.32 17.28 -7.44
N ASN A 158 -1.54 18.27 -7.81
CA ASN A 158 -0.99 18.37 -9.16
C ASN A 158 0.24 17.44 -9.27
N LEU A 159 -0.02 16.14 -9.23
CA LEU A 159 1.01 15.14 -9.34
C LEU A 159 1.54 15.12 -10.78
N GLY A 160 2.83 15.38 -10.95
CA GLY A 160 3.49 15.39 -12.25
C GLY A 160 3.36 14.05 -13.01
N LYS A 161 3.81 14.01 -14.27
CA LYS A 161 3.78 12.80 -15.10
C LYS A 161 4.58 11.63 -14.49
N ASP A 162 5.55 11.94 -13.65
CA ASP A 162 6.48 10.99 -13.04
C ASP A 162 5.79 9.93 -12.16
N ILE A 163 4.62 10.24 -11.59
CA ILE A 163 3.86 9.24 -10.82
C ILE A 163 3.45 8.00 -11.64
N ARG A 164 3.43 8.14 -12.97
CA ARG A 164 3.12 7.04 -13.90
C ARG A 164 4.33 6.16 -14.19
N ASP A 165 5.52 6.53 -13.70
CA ASP A 165 6.70 5.69 -13.91
C ASP A 165 6.49 4.33 -13.23
N PRO A 166 6.57 3.24 -13.99
CA PRO A 166 6.41 1.89 -13.42
C PRO A 166 7.52 1.51 -12.43
N PHE A 167 8.63 2.24 -12.41
CA PHE A 167 9.76 2.07 -11.49
C PHE A 167 9.99 3.26 -10.56
N LEU A 168 8.92 4.02 -10.28
CA LEU A 168 8.96 5.24 -9.47
C LEU A 168 9.72 5.10 -8.13
N LEU A 169 9.65 3.94 -7.49
CA LEU A 169 10.26 3.67 -6.18
C LEU A 169 11.63 3.00 -6.27
N ASN A 170 12.05 2.59 -7.45
CA ASN A 170 13.27 1.83 -7.63
C ASN A 170 14.51 2.71 -7.51
N PRO A 171 15.65 2.14 -7.04
CA PRO A 171 16.95 2.78 -7.18
C PRO A 171 17.27 3.08 -8.65
N GLU A 172 18.01 4.17 -8.89
CA GLU A 172 18.47 4.52 -10.23
C GLU A 172 19.36 3.40 -10.80
N GLY A 173 19.16 3.07 -12.08
CA GLY A 173 19.94 2.03 -12.76
C GLY A 173 19.56 0.59 -12.42
N SER A 174 18.55 0.36 -11.56
CA SER A 174 18.13 -0.99 -11.17
C SER A 174 17.19 -1.68 -12.17
N TYR A 175 16.91 -1.06 -13.32
CA TYR A 175 16.03 -1.61 -14.35
C TYR A 175 16.47 -1.22 -15.75
N THR A 176 16.10 -2.01 -16.74
CA THR A 176 16.38 -1.80 -18.16
C THR A 176 15.22 -1.09 -18.88
N ASN A 177 15.49 -0.50 -20.04
CA ASN A 177 14.44 0.07 -20.90
C ASN A 177 13.42 -0.99 -21.36
N GLU A 178 13.84 -2.24 -21.53
CA GLU A 178 12.96 -3.34 -21.87
C GLU A 178 12.00 -3.66 -20.71
N GLN A 179 12.52 -3.79 -19.49
CA GLN A 179 11.69 -3.96 -18.28
C GLN A 179 10.69 -2.81 -18.15
N LYS A 180 11.11 -1.56 -18.39
CA LYS A 180 10.21 -0.40 -18.32
C LYS A 180 9.06 -0.50 -19.33
N LYS A 181 9.34 -0.93 -20.55
CA LYS A 181 8.33 -1.18 -21.60
C LYS A 181 7.32 -2.26 -21.19
N LEU A 182 7.81 -3.38 -20.67
CA LEU A 182 6.99 -4.54 -20.25
C LEU A 182 6.21 -4.28 -18.96
N SER A 183 6.59 -3.26 -18.20
CA SER A 183 6.04 -2.92 -16.88
C SER A 183 4.99 -1.80 -16.92
N SER A 184 4.56 -1.36 -18.08
CA SER A 184 3.50 -0.35 -18.22
C SER A 184 2.19 -0.82 -17.59
N ASP A 185 1.45 0.11 -17.00
CA ASP A 185 0.16 -0.19 -16.37
C ASP A 185 -0.84 -0.77 -17.38
N VAL A 186 -1.61 -1.76 -16.95
CA VAL A 186 -2.51 -2.52 -17.82
C VAL A 186 -3.92 -1.97 -17.71
N PHE A 187 -4.50 -1.62 -18.88
CA PHE A 187 -5.88 -1.12 -19.01
C PHE A 187 -6.76 -2.04 -19.88
N LYS A 188 -6.18 -3.13 -20.41
CA LYS A 188 -6.85 -4.02 -21.34
C LYS A 188 -7.51 -5.21 -20.63
N ILE A 189 -8.68 -5.59 -21.11
CA ILE A 189 -9.31 -6.87 -20.77
C ILE A 189 -8.66 -7.97 -21.61
N SER A 190 -8.24 -9.05 -20.98
CA SER A 190 -7.58 -10.17 -21.64
C SER A 190 -8.11 -11.51 -21.16
N LYS A 191 -8.20 -12.50 -22.06
CA LYS A 191 -8.52 -13.88 -21.68
C LYS A 191 -7.25 -14.56 -21.18
N GLN A 192 -7.31 -15.12 -19.98
CA GLN A 192 -6.23 -15.90 -19.36
C GLN A 192 -6.53 -17.38 -19.57
N LYS A 193 -5.83 -17.98 -20.52
CA LYS A 193 -6.09 -19.39 -20.92
C LYS A 193 -5.78 -20.36 -19.79
N ASP A 194 -4.64 -20.17 -19.11
CA ASP A 194 -4.16 -21.06 -18.05
C ASP A 194 -5.07 -21.06 -16.81
N LEU A 195 -5.81 -19.95 -16.59
CA LEU A 195 -6.77 -19.82 -15.49
C LEU A 195 -8.22 -20.04 -15.93
N ASN A 196 -8.46 -20.28 -17.22
CA ASN A 196 -9.80 -20.30 -17.83
C ASN A 196 -10.68 -19.12 -17.37
N ALA A 197 -10.11 -17.90 -17.39
CA ALA A 197 -10.70 -16.71 -16.80
C ALA A 197 -10.43 -15.46 -17.67
N TRP A 198 -10.90 -14.32 -17.20
CA TRP A 198 -10.65 -13.00 -17.77
C TRP A 198 -9.94 -12.10 -16.77
N SER A 199 -9.04 -11.29 -17.25
CA SER A 199 -8.37 -10.27 -16.45
C SER A 199 -8.73 -8.89 -16.96
N GLY A 200 -8.75 -7.94 -16.03
CA GLY A 200 -8.90 -6.51 -16.31
C GLY A 200 -7.97 -5.68 -15.42
N PRO A 201 -7.99 -4.35 -15.52
CA PRO A 201 -7.23 -3.48 -14.65
C PRO A 201 -7.65 -3.68 -13.19
N PHE A 202 -6.66 -3.70 -12.28
CA PHE A 202 -6.86 -3.80 -10.85
C PHE A 202 -6.61 -2.43 -10.19
N VAL A 203 -7.49 -2.03 -9.30
CA VAL A 203 -7.46 -0.68 -8.70
C VAL A 203 -6.16 -0.38 -7.96
N MET A 204 -5.56 -1.38 -7.30
CA MET A 204 -4.33 -1.23 -6.54
C MET A 204 -3.05 -1.47 -7.36
N ALA A 205 -3.16 -1.91 -8.63
CA ALA A 205 -1.99 -2.22 -9.45
C ALA A 205 -1.01 -1.05 -9.57
N GLY A 206 -1.53 0.18 -9.65
CA GLY A 206 -0.71 1.39 -9.69
C GLY A 206 0.14 1.62 -8.45
N ALA A 207 -0.30 1.14 -7.28
CA ALA A 207 0.48 1.18 -6.04
C ALA A 207 1.38 -0.06 -5.92
N ASN A 208 0.80 -1.23 -5.97
CA ASN A 208 1.46 -2.50 -5.62
C ASN A 208 2.59 -2.88 -6.56
N THR A 209 2.43 -2.66 -7.88
CA THR A 209 3.48 -3.01 -8.86
C THR A 209 4.80 -2.28 -8.59
N ARG A 210 4.74 -1.03 -8.09
CA ARG A 210 5.92 -0.24 -7.70
C ARG A 210 6.58 -0.81 -6.46
N VAL A 211 5.77 -1.28 -5.49
CA VAL A 211 6.27 -1.94 -4.26
C VAL A 211 7.01 -3.22 -4.62
N VAL A 212 6.40 -4.13 -5.36
CA VAL A 212 7.01 -5.42 -5.76
C VAL A 212 8.32 -5.21 -6.55
N ARG A 213 8.33 -4.27 -7.50
CA ARG A 213 9.53 -3.97 -8.29
C ARG A 213 10.65 -3.37 -7.45
N ARG A 214 10.31 -2.53 -6.46
CA ARG A 214 11.28 -2.03 -5.49
C ARG A 214 11.85 -3.15 -4.62
N SER A 215 11.00 -4.02 -4.08
CA SER A 215 11.44 -5.17 -3.28
C SER A 215 12.40 -6.06 -4.05
N GLU A 216 12.11 -6.36 -5.31
CA GLU A 216 12.99 -7.11 -6.20
C GLU A 216 14.34 -6.40 -6.41
N ALA A 217 14.34 -5.10 -6.68
CA ALA A 217 15.57 -4.34 -6.85
C ALA A 217 16.45 -4.37 -5.58
N LEU A 218 15.84 -4.20 -4.40
CA LEU A 218 16.57 -4.27 -3.13
C LEU A 218 17.08 -5.68 -2.81
N LEU A 219 16.37 -6.73 -3.22
CA LEU A 219 16.82 -8.10 -3.13
C LEU A 219 17.99 -8.36 -4.09
N THR A 220 17.94 -7.79 -5.29
CA THR A 220 19.03 -7.87 -6.27
C THR A 220 20.32 -7.25 -5.74
N GLU A 221 20.27 -6.11 -5.06
CA GLU A 221 21.42 -5.50 -4.37
C GLU A 221 22.04 -6.45 -3.31
N ARG A 222 21.25 -7.35 -2.75
CA ARG A 222 21.67 -8.36 -1.77
C ARG A 222 22.05 -9.71 -2.40
N GLN A 223 22.11 -9.79 -3.72
CA GLN A 223 22.34 -11.04 -4.47
C GLN A 223 21.24 -12.08 -4.30
N GLU A 224 20.04 -11.64 -3.99
CA GLU A 224 18.84 -12.45 -3.77
C GLU A 224 17.76 -12.21 -4.83
N SER A 225 18.14 -11.80 -6.05
CA SER A 225 17.22 -11.50 -7.15
C SER A 225 16.22 -12.62 -7.42
N TYR A 226 15.05 -12.25 -7.92
CA TYR A 226 14.07 -13.20 -8.46
C TYR A 226 14.52 -13.82 -9.78
N GLY A 227 15.31 -13.11 -10.57
CA GLY A 227 15.87 -13.55 -11.84
C GLY A 227 16.18 -12.40 -12.78
N ASN A 228 16.87 -12.70 -13.88
CA ASN A 228 17.30 -11.71 -14.84
C ASN A 228 16.11 -11.06 -15.56
N ASN A 229 16.11 -9.73 -15.63
CA ASN A 229 15.06 -8.94 -16.29
C ASN A 229 13.64 -9.25 -15.75
N PHE A 230 13.53 -9.46 -14.45
CA PHE A 230 12.26 -9.75 -13.78
C PHE A 230 11.22 -8.68 -14.06
N THR A 231 9.99 -9.10 -14.32
CA THR A 231 8.82 -8.24 -14.49
C THR A 231 7.65 -8.73 -13.66
N TYR A 232 6.84 -7.80 -13.17
CA TYR A 232 5.65 -8.07 -12.39
C TYR A 232 4.46 -7.27 -12.92
N GLN A 233 3.31 -7.94 -13.05
CA GLN A 233 2.05 -7.29 -13.40
C GLN A 233 0.91 -7.80 -12.52
N GLU A 234 -0.12 -6.97 -12.36
CA GLU A 234 -1.22 -7.21 -11.44
C GLU A 234 -2.55 -6.93 -12.12
N TYR A 235 -3.52 -7.83 -11.90
CA TYR A 235 -4.80 -7.83 -12.60
C TYR A 235 -5.97 -8.12 -11.66
N ALA A 236 -7.13 -7.54 -11.95
CA ALA A 236 -8.39 -8.03 -11.41
C ALA A 236 -8.79 -9.34 -12.14
N PHE A 237 -9.18 -10.35 -11.37
CA PHE A 237 -9.63 -11.66 -11.87
C PHE A 237 -11.14 -11.74 -12.03
N HIS A 238 -11.62 -12.20 -13.16
CA HIS A 238 -13.04 -12.32 -13.46
C HIS A 238 -13.37 -13.65 -14.14
N LYS A 239 -14.47 -14.31 -13.71
CA LYS A 239 -14.95 -15.56 -14.32
C LYS A 239 -15.55 -15.37 -15.72
N SER A 240 -15.94 -14.14 -16.10
CA SER A 240 -16.55 -13.85 -17.41
C SER A 240 -16.08 -12.50 -17.97
N TRP A 241 -16.13 -12.38 -19.29
CA TRP A 241 -15.81 -11.14 -20.00
C TRP A 241 -16.72 -9.96 -19.56
N SER A 242 -18.01 -10.22 -19.39
CA SER A 242 -18.96 -9.19 -18.97
C SER A 242 -18.64 -8.61 -17.60
N LYS A 243 -18.20 -9.44 -16.64
CA LYS A 243 -17.75 -8.98 -15.32
C LYS A 243 -16.45 -8.18 -15.42
N ALA A 244 -15.51 -8.59 -16.28
CA ALA A 244 -14.29 -7.84 -16.53
C ALA A 244 -14.59 -6.47 -17.15
N LEU A 245 -15.52 -6.42 -18.12
CA LEU A 245 -15.95 -5.15 -18.73
C LEU A 245 -16.61 -4.22 -17.70
N LEU A 246 -17.56 -4.73 -16.93
CA LEU A 246 -18.25 -3.93 -15.91
C LEU A 246 -17.27 -3.36 -14.88
N SER A 247 -16.33 -4.17 -14.39
CA SER A 247 -15.29 -3.75 -13.47
C SER A 247 -14.39 -2.67 -14.09
N THR A 248 -13.98 -2.85 -15.34
CA THR A 248 -13.13 -1.88 -16.06
C THR A 248 -13.84 -0.55 -16.28
N LEU A 249 -15.12 -0.59 -16.66
CA LEU A 249 -15.93 0.62 -16.81
C LEU A 249 -16.14 1.34 -15.47
N GLY A 250 -16.40 0.59 -14.40
CA GLY A 250 -16.52 1.13 -13.05
C GLY A 250 -15.24 1.82 -12.58
N LEU A 251 -14.08 1.22 -12.83
CA LEU A 251 -12.78 1.83 -12.51
C LEU A 251 -12.51 3.08 -13.37
N GLY A 252 -12.88 3.06 -14.65
CA GLY A 252 -12.81 4.22 -15.53
C GLY A 252 -13.68 5.38 -15.04
N LEU A 253 -14.92 5.08 -14.62
CA LEU A 253 -15.84 6.08 -14.05
C LEU A 253 -15.30 6.67 -12.73
N LEU A 254 -14.73 5.83 -11.88
CA LEU A 254 -14.05 6.29 -10.66
C LEU A 254 -12.91 7.25 -11.00
N GLY A 255 -12.05 6.88 -11.96
CA GLY A 255 -10.95 7.74 -12.41
C GLY A 255 -11.43 9.10 -12.95
N LEU A 256 -12.49 9.09 -13.76
CA LEU A 256 -13.13 10.32 -14.26
C LEU A 256 -13.70 11.16 -13.12
N THR A 257 -14.31 10.54 -12.13
CA THR A 257 -14.86 11.23 -10.94
C THR A 257 -13.76 11.94 -10.16
N LEU A 258 -12.61 11.27 -9.95
CA LEU A 258 -11.49 11.81 -9.18
C LEU A 258 -10.87 13.07 -9.82
N VAL A 259 -10.91 13.20 -11.16
CA VAL A 259 -10.38 14.38 -11.88
C VAL A 259 -11.46 15.42 -12.19
N SER A 260 -12.75 15.11 -11.96
CA SER A 260 -13.88 15.94 -12.31
C SER A 260 -14.14 17.03 -11.25
N PRO A 261 -14.73 18.18 -11.62
CA PRO A 261 -15.20 19.19 -10.65
C PRO A 261 -16.24 18.63 -9.67
N LEU A 262 -16.96 17.57 -10.06
CA LEU A 262 -17.99 16.93 -9.24
C LEU A 262 -17.42 16.08 -8.09
N ARG A 263 -16.09 15.88 -8.02
CA ARG A 263 -15.47 15.03 -6.99
C ARG A 263 -15.84 15.40 -5.57
N LYS A 264 -15.94 16.70 -5.25
CA LYS A 264 -16.32 17.17 -3.91
C LYS A 264 -17.76 16.77 -3.55
N THR A 265 -18.68 16.88 -4.51
CA THR A 265 -20.07 16.47 -4.35
C THR A 265 -20.17 14.96 -4.17
N VAL A 266 -19.53 14.19 -5.03
CA VAL A 266 -19.50 12.72 -4.90
C VAL A 266 -18.89 12.30 -3.56
N ARG A 267 -17.78 12.94 -3.13
CA ARG A 267 -17.11 12.67 -1.85
C ARG A 267 -18.05 12.84 -0.65
N SER A 268 -18.97 13.80 -0.67
CA SER A 268 -19.90 14.06 0.44
C SER A 268 -20.92 12.92 0.69
N PHE A 269 -21.16 12.06 -0.30
CA PHE A 269 -22.06 10.90 -0.20
C PHE A 269 -21.34 9.60 0.19
N LEU A 270 -20.02 9.62 0.25
CA LEU A 270 -19.21 8.44 0.57
C LEU A 270 -18.84 8.41 2.05
N ARG A 271 -18.40 7.24 2.54
CA ARG A 271 -17.94 7.05 3.92
C ARG A 271 -16.91 8.08 4.32
N LYS A 272 -17.06 8.62 5.53
CA LYS A 272 -16.14 9.60 6.10
C LYS A 272 -14.90 8.92 6.71
N PRO A 273 -13.78 9.64 6.88
CA PRO A 273 -12.64 9.15 7.63
C PRO A 273 -13.04 8.67 9.03
N GLY A 274 -12.60 7.46 9.39
CA GLY A 274 -12.98 6.80 10.64
C GLY A 274 -14.23 5.90 10.54
N GLU A 275 -14.91 5.87 9.40
CA GLU A 275 -15.99 4.92 9.12
C GLU A 275 -15.43 3.73 8.31
N GLY A 276 -15.80 2.51 8.72
CA GLY A 276 -15.46 1.28 8.03
C GLY A 276 -16.68 0.59 7.41
N PRO A 277 -16.49 -0.52 6.69
CA PRO A 277 -17.56 -1.44 6.33
C PRO A 277 -18.29 -1.95 7.58
N SER A 278 -19.55 -2.37 7.41
CA SER A 278 -20.28 -3.02 8.50
C SER A 278 -19.58 -4.31 8.95
N LEU A 279 -19.84 -4.76 10.19
CA LEU A 279 -19.28 -6.03 10.70
C LEU A 279 -19.65 -7.20 9.80
N GLU A 280 -20.88 -7.25 9.30
CA GLU A 280 -21.33 -8.28 8.36
C GLU A 280 -20.49 -8.31 7.08
N VAL A 281 -20.14 -7.14 6.51
CA VAL A 281 -19.28 -7.05 5.32
C VAL A 281 -17.84 -7.47 5.65
N GLN A 282 -17.35 -7.16 6.84
CA GLN A 282 -16.01 -7.56 7.29
C GLN A 282 -15.92 -9.08 7.49
N GLU A 283 -16.92 -9.69 8.14
CA GLU A 283 -16.95 -11.12 8.44
C GLU A 283 -17.18 -11.98 7.19
N ASN A 284 -18.01 -11.52 6.25
CA ASN A 284 -18.32 -12.24 5.00
C ASN A 284 -17.41 -11.81 3.82
N GLY A 285 -16.44 -10.95 4.09
CA GLY A 285 -15.43 -10.55 3.13
C GLY A 285 -14.44 -11.68 2.84
N TRP A 286 -13.88 -11.69 1.63
CA TRP A 286 -12.82 -12.61 1.26
C TRP A 286 -11.91 -11.98 0.19
N PHE A 287 -10.70 -12.50 0.12
CA PHE A 287 -9.70 -12.14 -0.86
C PHE A 287 -9.00 -13.41 -1.38
N ASP A 288 -8.75 -13.45 -2.68
CA ASP A 288 -8.03 -14.53 -3.34
C ASP A 288 -7.02 -13.94 -4.33
N CYS A 289 -5.80 -14.41 -4.25
CA CYS A 289 -4.70 -13.99 -5.10
C CYS A 289 -4.02 -15.20 -5.74
N LYS A 290 -3.96 -15.21 -7.07
CA LYS A 290 -3.34 -16.26 -7.88
C LYS A 290 -2.11 -15.72 -8.57
N TYR A 291 -1.03 -16.49 -8.56
CA TYR A 291 0.22 -16.11 -9.22
C TYR A 291 0.52 -17.08 -10.36
N LEU A 292 0.74 -16.55 -11.56
CA LEU A 292 1.37 -17.26 -12.67
C LEU A 292 2.84 -16.85 -12.70
N VAL A 293 3.69 -17.87 -12.64
CA VAL A 293 5.14 -17.68 -12.51
C VAL A 293 5.87 -18.38 -13.65
#